data_2bbc67021f9aa6702037f2928723a72a
#
_entry.id   2bbc67021f9aa6702037f2928723a72a
#
_cell.length_a   1.000
_cell.length_b   1.000
_cell.length_c   1.000
_cell.angle_alpha   90.00
_cell.angle_beta   90.00
_cell.angle_gamma   90.00
#
_symmetry.space_group_name_H-M   'P 1'
#
loop_
_entity.id
_entity.type
_entity.pdbx_description
1 polymer ?
#
loop_
_entity_poly.entity_id
_entity_poly.type
_entity_poly.pdbx_seq_one_letter_code
_entity_poly.pdbx_strand_id
1 'polypeptide(L)'
;MGAYLFALLLLVALGWLVRPELALLTAGWQQALALVGLVTSGLLIHLWPAHPTAAGPAPAEPAEVAAPPLSDAAQASIAVLPLENLSGAAEDGVVAQGFSAEIVRALSGLPDLRIVPFLQSAGYAGRKLTDVARELNVRYVLAGSLQRAASRVRVIATLTDAVSGQQVWSESYERSIDDLFHVQRELAEAIAIETGSRYLNIVSDDLCRQPPQGLSAWSLTHKALTFWTVSYTREASADAVGWLEQALALEPDNAMAHVLLGFVLNQRVVNSFAEDPMAENRRALAEVDAALRLAPRDSTVMEYASLVWLNCGSRNKAMQTARRVVALSPFNMVAWGYLGCALTWGGTDEERAEGLAILQRLLKVAPNHPSFPFWHYFLSFGHTEGGDYRAARVHAQTAVDVHPGFCLGWVLLANAAGALGDEAGARLAIANAQQANPRFDVEGFRRYLLAVSREVGDSVHKQTLGLVKAGLLTPLTEVNAA
;
A
#
# COMPACT_ATOMS: atom_id res chain seq x y z
N MET A 1 -24.01 -14.51 -35.72
CA MET A 1 -23.41 -13.22 -36.12
C MET A 1 -24.30 -12.44 -37.09
N GLY A 2 -24.90 -13.04 -38.15
CA GLY A 2 -25.72 -12.33 -39.11
C GLY A 2 -26.98 -11.68 -38.52
N ALA A 3 -27.66 -12.32 -37.58
CA ALA A 3 -28.89 -11.80 -36.95
C ALA A 3 -28.61 -10.54 -36.05
N TYR A 4 -27.46 -10.47 -35.41
CA TYR A 4 -27.09 -9.29 -34.63
C TYR A 4 -26.75 -8.08 -35.50
N LEU A 5 -26.10 -8.31 -36.65
CA LEU A 5 -25.81 -7.25 -37.62
C LEU A 5 -27.08 -6.68 -38.24
N PHE A 6 -28.06 -7.53 -38.53
CA PHE A 6 -29.34 -7.13 -39.08
C PHE A 6 -30.21 -6.35 -38.08
N ALA A 7 -30.21 -6.78 -36.80
CA ALA A 7 -30.94 -6.06 -35.75
C ALA A 7 -30.29 -4.69 -35.45
N LEU A 8 -28.96 -4.60 -35.49
CA LEU A 8 -28.23 -3.34 -35.30
C LEU A 8 -28.49 -2.38 -36.47
N LEU A 9 -28.48 -2.87 -37.70
CA LEU A 9 -28.80 -2.09 -38.91
C LEU A 9 -30.24 -1.61 -38.92
N LEU A 10 -31.18 -2.42 -38.42
CA LEU A 10 -32.60 -2.03 -38.30
C LEU A 10 -32.80 -0.93 -37.25
N LEU A 11 -32.11 -0.99 -36.14
CA LEU A 11 -32.11 0.04 -35.08
C LEU A 11 -31.50 1.36 -35.58
N VAL A 12 -30.41 1.29 -36.33
CA VAL A 12 -29.81 2.47 -36.96
C VAL A 12 -30.72 3.06 -38.05
N ALA A 13 -31.37 2.25 -38.85
CA ALA A 13 -32.31 2.71 -39.89
C ALA A 13 -33.56 3.34 -39.27
N LEU A 14 -34.11 2.77 -38.17
CA LEU A 14 -35.23 3.35 -37.43
C LEU A 14 -34.85 4.69 -36.79
N GLY A 15 -33.61 4.81 -36.25
CA GLY A 15 -33.08 6.07 -35.72
C GLY A 15 -32.96 7.18 -36.79
N TRP A 16 -32.69 6.82 -38.03
CA TRP A 16 -32.64 7.77 -39.17
C TRP A 16 -34.00 8.16 -39.73
N LEU A 17 -35.05 7.34 -39.54
CA LEU A 17 -36.39 7.62 -39.99
C LEU A 17 -37.17 8.58 -39.08
N VAL A 18 -36.73 8.76 -37.84
CA VAL A 18 -37.31 9.74 -36.91
C VAL A 18 -36.76 11.11 -37.23
N ARG A 19 -37.44 11.84 -38.11
CA ARG A 19 -37.09 13.22 -38.46
C ARG A 19 -37.10 14.15 -37.24
N PRO A 20 -36.30 15.23 -37.24
CA PRO A 20 -36.17 16.15 -36.10
C PRO A 20 -37.42 16.95 -35.73
N GLU A 21 -38.51 16.77 -36.44
CA GLU A 21 -39.80 17.47 -36.18
C GLU A 21 -40.61 16.89 -35.01
N LEU A 22 -40.18 15.77 -34.40
CA LEU A 22 -40.81 15.18 -33.23
C LEU A 22 -40.18 15.61 -31.88
N ALA A 23 -39.57 16.77 -31.83
CA ALA A 23 -38.97 17.37 -30.62
C ALA A 23 -39.99 17.74 -29.53
N LEU A 24 -41.27 17.41 -29.69
CA LEU A 24 -42.35 17.65 -28.70
C LEU A 24 -42.79 16.40 -27.91
N LEU A 25 -42.14 15.24 -28.13
CA LEU A 25 -42.43 14.06 -27.31
C LEU A 25 -41.64 14.15 -26.01
N THR A 26 -42.35 14.20 -24.89
CA THR A 26 -41.75 14.22 -23.56
C THR A 26 -40.87 12.99 -23.33
N ALA A 27 -39.81 13.13 -22.51
CA ALA A 27 -38.82 12.09 -22.27
C ALA A 27 -39.36 10.70 -21.89
N GLY A 28 -40.61 10.64 -21.36
CA GLY A 28 -41.30 9.39 -21.02
C GLY A 28 -41.67 8.50 -22.22
N TRP A 29 -42.00 9.08 -23.38
CA TRP A 29 -42.35 8.31 -24.58
C TRP A 29 -41.09 7.72 -25.25
N GLN A 30 -39.95 8.39 -25.16
CA GLN A 30 -38.70 7.85 -25.68
C GLN A 30 -38.20 6.64 -24.88
N GLN A 31 -38.42 6.66 -23.56
CA GLN A 31 -38.11 5.51 -22.70
C GLN A 31 -39.06 4.35 -22.92
N ALA A 32 -40.36 4.62 -23.17
CA ALA A 32 -41.37 3.59 -23.48
C ALA A 32 -41.09 2.89 -24.83
N LEU A 33 -40.67 3.64 -25.86
CA LEU A 33 -40.27 3.08 -27.15
C LEU A 33 -39.02 2.24 -27.08
N ALA A 34 -38.02 2.65 -26.27
CA ALA A 34 -36.82 1.87 -26.03
C ALA A 34 -37.12 0.55 -25.30
N LEU A 35 -38.05 0.57 -24.33
CA LEU A 35 -38.45 -0.62 -23.57
C LEU A 35 -39.24 -1.60 -24.47
N VAL A 36 -40.14 -1.11 -25.32
CA VAL A 36 -40.88 -1.93 -26.30
C VAL A 36 -39.93 -2.56 -27.32
N GLY A 37 -38.91 -1.82 -27.77
CA GLY A 37 -37.84 -2.33 -28.65
C GLY A 37 -37.00 -3.44 -28.01
N LEU A 38 -36.68 -3.33 -26.73
CA LEU A 38 -35.92 -4.34 -25.96
C LEU A 38 -36.77 -5.62 -25.72
N VAL A 39 -38.03 -5.46 -25.37
CA VAL A 39 -38.95 -6.60 -25.11
C VAL A 39 -39.26 -7.35 -26.40
N THR A 40 -39.50 -6.65 -27.51
CA THR A 40 -39.79 -7.31 -28.82
C THR A 40 -38.56 -8.00 -29.38
N SER A 41 -37.34 -7.44 -29.19
CA SER A 41 -36.10 -8.08 -29.59
C SER A 41 -35.83 -9.34 -28.75
N GLY A 42 -36.10 -9.32 -27.45
CA GLY A 42 -35.95 -10.47 -26.54
C GLY A 42 -36.95 -11.60 -26.89
N LEU A 43 -38.22 -11.26 -27.25
CA LEU A 43 -39.23 -12.24 -27.64
C LEU A 43 -38.93 -12.89 -28.99
N LEU A 44 -38.39 -12.15 -29.96
CA LEU A 44 -38.01 -12.67 -31.28
C LEU A 44 -36.82 -13.64 -31.20
N ILE A 45 -35.94 -13.47 -30.25
CA ILE A 45 -34.80 -14.39 -30.00
C ILE A 45 -35.30 -15.70 -29.38
N HIS A 46 -36.33 -15.67 -28.55
CA HIS A 46 -36.87 -16.87 -27.89
C HIS A 46 -37.87 -17.65 -28.78
N LEU A 47 -38.45 -17.05 -29.80
CA LEU A 47 -39.44 -17.70 -30.72
C LEU A 47 -38.77 -18.26 -31.98
N TRP A 48 -37.46 -18.12 -32.16
CA TRP A 48 -36.75 -18.70 -33.30
C TRP A 48 -36.51 -20.19 -33.06
N PRO A 49 -37.07 -21.10 -33.87
CA PRO A 49 -36.83 -22.53 -33.70
C PRO A 49 -35.36 -22.84 -33.95
N ALA A 50 -34.70 -23.32 -32.93
CA ALA A 50 -33.35 -23.86 -33.07
C ALA A 50 -33.42 -25.11 -33.95
N HIS A 51 -32.96 -25.02 -35.20
CA HIS A 51 -32.72 -26.23 -35.99
C HIS A 51 -31.60 -27.03 -35.31
N PRO A 52 -31.83 -28.30 -34.95
CA PRO A 52 -30.76 -29.13 -34.44
C PRO A 52 -29.85 -29.49 -35.63
N THR A 53 -28.77 -28.76 -35.79
CA THR A 53 -27.63 -29.28 -36.53
C THR A 53 -27.00 -30.35 -35.63
N ALA A 54 -27.08 -31.61 -36.06
CA ALA A 54 -26.33 -32.70 -35.47
C ALA A 54 -24.80 -32.41 -35.64
N ALA A 55 -24.24 -31.68 -34.71
CA ALA A 55 -22.81 -31.62 -34.54
C ALA A 55 -22.42 -32.87 -33.74
N GLY A 56 -21.61 -33.72 -34.33
CA GLY A 56 -20.94 -34.79 -33.58
C GLY A 56 -20.22 -34.22 -32.35
N PRO A 57 -19.92 -35.05 -31.34
CA PRO A 57 -19.29 -34.57 -30.13
C PRO A 57 -17.97 -33.86 -30.52
N ALA A 58 -17.94 -32.54 -30.22
CA ALA A 58 -16.70 -31.79 -30.29
C ALA A 58 -15.64 -32.53 -29.43
N PRO A 59 -14.40 -32.63 -29.89
CA PRO A 59 -13.34 -33.17 -29.05
C PRO A 59 -13.36 -32.33 -27.77
N ALA A 60 -13.48 -33.01 -26.61
CA ALA A 60 -13.40 -32.36 -25.33
C ALA A 60 -12.09 -31.57 -25.31
N GLU A 61 -12.17 -30.25 -25.20
CA GLU A 61 -10.99 -29.45 -24.84
C GLU A 61 -10.37 -30.14 -23.62
N PRO A 62 -9.06 -30.41 -23.63
CA PRO A 62 -8.42 -31.00 -22.48
C PRO A 62 -8.76 -30.08 -21.30
N ALA A 63 -9.43 -30.63 -20.27
CA ALA A 63 -9.73 -29.93 -19.04
C ALA A 63 -8.44 -29.23 -18.63
N GLU A 64 -8.48 -27.90 -18.55
CA GLU A 64 -7.34 -27.11 -18.10
C GLU A 64 -7.04 -27.62 -16.70
N VAL A 65 -6.00 -28.44 -16.59
CA VAL A 65 -5.54 -29.00 -15.32
C VAL A 65 -5.18 -27.78 -14.51
N ALA A 66 -5.97 -27.50 -13.48
CA ALA A 66 -5.71 -26.39 -12.57
C ALA A 66 -4.23 -26.50 -12.17
N ALA A 67 -3.46 -25.47 -12.46
CA ALA A 67 -2.04 -25.45 -12.12
C ALA A 67 -1.91 -25.71 -10.61
N PRO A 68 -0.95 -26.53 -10.17
CA PRO A 68 -0.76 -26.76 -8.75
C PRO A 68 -0.59 -25.41 -8.05
N PRO A 69 -1.12 -25.26 -6.81
CA PRO A 69 -1.00 -24.02 -6.08
C PRO A 69 0.48 -23.61 -6.00
N LEU A 70 0.74 -22.32 -6.24
CA LEU A 70 2.09 -21.77 -6.14
C LEU A 70 2.64 -22.02 -4.74
N SER A 71 3.92 -22.36 -4.65
CA SER A 71 4.62 -22.40 -3.35
C SER A 71 4.61 -21.01 -2.69
N ASP A 72 4.70 -20.95 -1.36
CA ASP A 72 4.74 -19.68 -0.63
C ASP A 72 5.82 -18.73 -1.18
N ALA A 73 6.99 -19.25 -1.52
CA ALA A 73 8.07 -18.48 -2.14
C ALA A 73 7.70 -17.94 -3.55
N ALA A 74 6.71 -18.52 -4.23
CA ALA A 74 6.23 -18.05 -5.51
C ALA A 74 5.10 -16.99 -5.36
N GLN A 75 4.39 -16.96 -4.24
CA GLN A 75 3.33 -15.97 -3.96
C GLN A 75 3.88 -14.54 -3.99
N ALA A 76 5.06 -14.33 -3.39
CA ALA A 76 5.76 -13.04 -3.35
C ALA A 76 6.88 -13.00 -4.39
N SER A 77 6.59 -13.13 -5.67
CA SER A 77 7.64 -13.22 -6.69
C SER A 77 7.27 -12.53 -7.99
N ILE A 78 8.28 -11.94 -8.62
CA ILE A 78 8.14 -11.21 -9.89
C ILE A 78 9.28 -11.56 -10.85
N ALA A 79 8.92 -11.69 -12.13
CA ALA A 79 9.87 -11.69 -13.23
C ALA A 79 9.70 -10.42 -14.07
N VAL A 80 10.79 -9.78 -14.44
CA VAL A 80 10.80 -8.65 -15.36
C VAL A 80 11.25 -9.18 -16.72
N LEU A 81 10.40 -9.06 -17.73
CA LEU A 81 10.75 -9.43 -19.11
C LEU A 81 11.51 -8.28 -19.78
N PRO A 82 12.33 -8.59 -20.81
CA PRO A 82 12.91 -7.54 -21.63
C PRO A 82 11.82 -6.63 -22.20
N LEU A 83 12.01 -5.31 -22.06
CA LEU A 83 11.12 -4.33 -22.68
C LEU A 83 11.21 -4.47 -24.23
N GLU A 84 10.05 -4.48 -24.86
CA GLU A 84 9.97 -4.50 -26.32
C GLU A 84 10.44 -3.17 -26.91
N ASN A 85 11.37 -3.23 -27.87
CA ASN A 85 11.84 -2.03 -28.55
C ASN A 85 10.86 -1.63 -29.66
N LEU A 86 10.15 -0.53 -29.47
CA LEU A 86 9.21 0.07 -30.44
C LEU A 86 9.81 1.27 -31.18
N SER A 87 11.11 1.57 -31.03
CA SER A 87 11.77 2.73 -31.66
C SER A 87 12.08 2.54 -33.14
N GLY A 88 12.06 1.31 -33.63
CA GLY A 88 12.46 0.98 -35.01
C GLY A 88 13.97 0.87 -35.25
N ALA A 89 14.83 1.38 -34.38
CA ALA A 89 16.28 1.27 -34.47
C ALA A 89 16.78 0.05 -33.65
N ALA A 90 17.58 -0.81 -34.26
CA ALA A 90 18.08 -2.02 -33.60
C ALA A 90 18.96 -1.71 -32.39
N GLU A 91 19.70 -0.61 -32.40
CA GLU A 91 20.55 -0.13 -31.29
C GLU A 91 19.76 0.19 -30.03
N ASP A 92 18.50 0.62 -30.16
CA ASP A 92 17.63 0.88 -29.01
C ASP A 92 17.19 -0.43 -28.30
N GLY A 93 17.41 -1.60 -28.92
CA GLY A 93 17.23 -2.90 -28.27
C GLY A 93 18.18 -3.10 -27.09
N VAL A 94 19.43 -2.65 -27.20
CA VAL A 94 20.41 -2.68 -26.10
C VAL A 94 19.96 -1.72 -24.97
N VAL A 95 19.43 -0.56 -25.34
CA VAL A 95 18.88 0.42 -24.38
C VAL A 95 17.70 -0.20 -23.64
N ALA A 96 16.77 -0.85 -24.34
CA ALA A 96 15.61 -1.52 -23.73
C ALA A 96 16.01 -2.63 -22.75
N GLN A 97 17.02 -3.43 -23.09
CA GLN A 97 17.58 -4.44 -22.18
C GLN A 97 18.24 -3.79 -20.95
N GLY A 98 18.98 -2.69 -21.13
CA GLY A 98 19.57 -1.93 -20.03
C GLY A 98 18.51 -1.39 -19.06
N PHE A 99 17.40 -0.86 -19.59
CA PHE A 99 16.26 -0.46 -18.75
C PHE A 99 15.67 -1.62 -17.97
N SER A 100 15.47 -2.77 -18.61
CA SER A 100 14.92 -3.96 -17.94
C SER A 100 15.82 -4.46 -16.81
N ALA A 101 17.13 -4.48 -17.05
CA ALA A 101 18.11 -4.86 -16.02
C ALA A 101 18.12 -3.86 -14.85
N GLU A 102 17.98 -2.57 -15.14
CA GLU A 102 17.93 -1.54 -14.10
C GLU A 102 16.64 -1.61 -13.27
N ILE A 103 15.50 -1.95 -13.90
CA ILE A 103 14.25 -2.23 -13.18
C ILE A 103 14.43 -3.42 -12.24
N VAL A 104 15.05 -4.52 -12.69
CA VAL A 104 15.37 -5.66 -11.82
C VAL A 104 16.24 -5.24 -10.64
N ARG A 105 17.27 -4.43 -10.88
CA ARG A 105 18.14 -3.91 -9.83
C ARG A 105 17.35 -3.08 -8.82
N ALA A 106 16.46 -2.19 -9.27
CA ALA A 106 15.65 -1.35 -8.42
C ALA A 106 14.65 -2.18 -7.60
N LEU A 107 13.94 -3.13 -8.23
CA LEU A 107 13.02 -4.04 -7.56
C LEU A 107 13.72 -4.92 -6.52
N SER A 108 14.98 -5.31 -6.75
CA SER A 108 15.75 -6.12 -5.80
C SER A 108 16.05 -5.40 -4.48
N GLY A 109 15.81 -4.09 -4.41
CA GLY A 109 15.85 -3.30 -3.19
C GLY A 109 14.53 -3.29 -2.40
N LEU A 110 13.48 -3.93 -2.91
CA LEU A 110 12.20 -4.06 -2.19
C LEU A 110 12.26 -5.26 -1.23
N PRO A 111 11.80 -5.09 0.02
CA PRO A 111 11.74 -6.19 0.97
C PRO A 111 10.66 -7.20 0.57
N ASP A 112 10.83 -8.45 1.00
CA ASP A 112 9.85 -9.54 0.91
C ASP A 112 9.37 -9.89 -0.51
N LEU A 113 10.06 -9.39 -1.55
CA LEU A 113 9.75 -9.67 -2.94
C LEU A 113 10.90 -10.45 -3.61
N ARG A 114 10.65 -11.69 -3.98
CA ARG A 114 11.61 -12.51 -4.72
C ARG A 114 11.66 -12.07 -6.19
N ILE A 115 12.79 -11.54 -6.61
CA ILE A 115 13.00 -11.09 -7.98
C ILE A 115 13.77 -12.17 -8.76
N VAL A 116 13.25 -12.55 -9.92
CA VAL A 116 13.97 -13.41 -10.85
C VAL A 116 15.14 -12.64 -11.48
N PRO A 117 16.38 -13.17 -11.43
CA PRO A 117 17.50 -12.52 -12.07
C PRO A 117 17.26 -12.26 -13.56
N PHE A 118 17.64 -11.08 -14.06
CA PHE A 118 17.36 -10.66 -15.44
C PHE A 118 17.83 -11.67 -16.49
N LEU A 119 19.00 -12.28 -16.30
CA LEU A 119 19.52 -13.29 -17.20
C LEU A 119 18.62 -14.51 -17.35
N GLN A 120 17.85 -14.85 -16.33
CA GLN A 120 16.88 -15.97 -16.40
C GLN A 120 15.60 -15.57 -17.11
N SER A 121 15.14 -14.32 -16.97
CA SER A 121 13.92 -13.83 -17.61
C SER A 121 14.16 -13.32 -19.04
N ALA A 122 15.40 -13.00 -19.41
CA ALA A 122 15.73 -12.42 -20.71
C ALA A 122 15.35 -13.30 -21.93
N GLY A 123 15.37 -14.62 -21.77
CA GLY A 123 14.98 -15.57 -22.82
C GLY A 123 13.48 -15.71 -23.07
N TYR A 124 12.65 -15.00 -22.32
CA TYR A 124 11.18 -15.15 -22.35
C TYR A 124 10.47 -14.00 -23.08
N ALA A 125 11.19 -13.14 -23.79
CA ALA A 125 10.60 -12.07 -24.59
C ALA A 125 9.59 -12.63 -25.60
N GLY A 126 8.40 -12.03 -25.68
CA GLY A 126 7.33 -12.41 -26.60
C GLY A 126 6.60 -13.73 -26.28
N ARG A 127 6.95 -14.41 -25.18
CA ARG A 127 6.25 -15.62 -24.73
C ARG A 127 4.96 -15.30 -23.97
N LYS A 128 4.04 -16.26 -23.92
CA LYS A 128 2.80 -16.14 -23.17
C LYS A 128 3.10 -16.03 -21.67
N LEU A 129 2.55 -15.00 -21.00
CA LEU A 129 2.89 -14.68 -19.60
C LEU A 129 2.60 -15.84 -18.62
N THR A 130 1.52 -16.60 -18.85
CA THR A 130 1.18 -17.78 -18.04
C THR A 130 2.23 -18.89 -18.15
N ASP A 131 2.88 -19.06 -19.30
CA ASP A 131 3.94 -20.04 -19.48
C ASP A 131 5.23 -19.56 -18.80
N VAL A 132 5.55 -18.27 -18.94
CA VAL A 132 6.67 -17.62 -18.25
C VAL A 132 6.54 -17.80 -16.74
N ALA A 133 5.36 -17.50 -16.18
CA ALA A 133 5.09 -17.62 -14.76
C ALA A 133 5.29 -19.05 -14.25
N ARG A 134 4.79 -20.03 -14.98
CA ARG A 134 4.93 -21.44 -14.63
C ARG A 134 6.39 -21.92 -14.67
N GLU A 135 7.13 -21.58 -15.73
CA GLU A 135 8.52 -22.02 -15.91
C GLU A 135 9.48 -21.34 -14.93
N LEU A 136 9.27 -20.06 -14.62
CA LEU A 136 10.07 -19.30 -13.65
C LEU A 136 9.56 -19.44 -12.21
N ASN A 137 8.43 -20.11 -12.02
CA ASN A 137 7.74 -20.24 -10.73
C ASN A 137 7.54 -18.87 -10.06
N VAL A 138 6.87 -17.96 -10.79
CA VAL A 138 6.54 -16.61 -10.32
C VAL A 138 5.05 -16.33 -10.44
N ARG A 139 4.52 -15.50 -9.54
CA ARG A 139 3.14 -15.04 -9.61
C ARG A 139 2.98 -13.84 -10.53
N TYR A 140 3.89 -12.89 -10.45
CA TYR A 140 3.78 -11.64 -11.19
C TYR A 140 4.80 -11.55 -12.31
N VAL A 141 4.39 -10.95 -13.42
CA VAL A 141 5.27 -10.64 -14.54
C VAL A 141 5.15 -9.16 -14.88
N LEU A 142 6.27 -8.47 -14.84
CA LEU A 142 6.41 -7.10 -15.35
C LEU A 142 6.92 -7.18 -16.78
N ALA A 143 6.12 -6.66 -17.70
CA ALA A 143 6.46 -6.57 -19.11
C ALA A 143 6.19 -5.14 -19.60
N GLY A 144 6.63 -4.79 -20.80
CA GLY A 144 6.39 -3.48 -21.34
C GLY A 144 7.13 -3.20 -22.62
N SER A 145 7.18 -1.92 -22.99
CA SER A 145 7.85 -1.47 -24.21
C SER A 145 8.63 -0.18 -23.96
N LEU A 146 9.64 0.02 -24.78
CA LEU A 146 10.43 1.24 -24.84
C LEU A 146 10.33 1.81 -26.26
N GLN A 147 10.01 3.10 -26.35
CA GLN A 147 10.03 3.86 -27.58
C GLN A 147 10.89 5.10 -27.39
N ARG A 148 11.89 5.24 -28.26
CA ARG A 148 12.72 6.43 -28.33
C ARG A 148 12.39 7.22 -29.60
N ALA A 149 12.16 8.51 -29.46
CA ALA A 149 11.89 9.42 -30.56
C ALA A 149 12.66 10.74 -30.35
N ALA A 150 13.63 10.99 -31.19
CA ALA A 150 14.51 12.17 -31.10
C ALA A 150 15.09 12.33 -29.67
N SER A 151 14.68 13.38 -28.96
CA SER A 151 15.16 13.72 -27.61
C SER A 151 14.27 13.17 -26.48
N ARG A 152 13.33 12.25 -26.76
CA ARG A 152 12.39 11.71 -25.76
C ARG A 152 12.46 10.18 -25.71
N VAL A 153 12.28 9.66 -24.53
CA VAL A 153 12.04 8.25 -24.29
C VAL A 153 10.68 8.06 -23.61
N ARG A 154 9.91 7.11 -24.11
CA ARG A 154 8.67 6.64 -23.47
C ARG A 154 8.86 5.19 -23.08
N VAL A 155 8.56 4.86 -21.83
CA VAL A 155 8.51 3.50 -21.31
C VAL A 155 7.09 3.22 -20.87
N ILE A 156 6.50 2.13 -21.37
CA ILE A 156 5.25 1.59 -20.86
C ILE A 156 5.62 0.38 -20.04
N ALA A 157 5.19 0.34 -18.78
CA ALA A 157 5.38 -0.79 -17.89
C ALA A 157 4.01 -1.34 -17.45
N THR A 158 3.87 -2.65 -17.48
CA THR A 158 2.62 -3.36 -17.14
C THR A 158 2.94 -4.53 -16.22
N LEU A 159 2.32 -4.55 -15.05
CA LEU A 159 2.36 -5.68 -14.12
C LEU A 159 1.12 -6.54 -14.31
N THR A 160 1.33 -7.84 -14.48
CA THR A 160 0.26 -8.82 -14.66
C THR A 160 0.40 -9.89 -13.57
N ASP A 161 -0.71 -10.23 -12.92
CA ASP A 161 -0.82 -11.47 -12.16
C ASP A 161 -0.96 -12.62 -13.16
N ALA A 162 0.08 -13.39 -13.33
CA ALA A 162 0.14 -14.41 -14.37
C ALA A 162 -0.61 -15.70 -13.99
N VAL A 163 -1.10 -15.83 -12.76
CA VAL A 163 -1.99 -16.91 -12.31
C VAL A 163 -3.42 -16.64 -12.75
N SER A 164 -3.93 -15.44 -12.47
CA SER A 164 -5.28 -15.02 -12.87
C SER A 164 -5.33 -14.50 -14.32
N GLY A 165 -4.19 -14.12 -14.90
CA GLY A 165 -4.11 -13.44 -16.19
C GLY A 165 -4.58 -11.98 -16.13
N GLN A 166 -4.85 -11.44 -14.96
CA GLN A 166 -5.35 -10.07 -14.79
C GLN A 166 -4.20 -9.06 -14.80
N GLN A 167 -4.39 -7.97 -15.54
CA GLN A 167 -3.50 -6.82 -15.46
C GLN A 167 -3.72 -6.10 -14.13
N VAL A 168 -2.64 -6.02 -13.35
CA VAL A 168 -2.61 -5.34 -12.06
C VAL A 168 -2.56 -3.83 -12.22
N TRP A 169 -1.60 -3.37 -13.03
CA TRP A 169 -1.47 -1.98 -13.42
C TRP A 169 -0.72 -1.84 -14.73
N SER A 170 -0.88 -0.68 -15.37
CA SER A 170 -0.08 -0.28 -16.52
C SER A 170 0.07 1.23 -16.52
N GLU A 171 1.28 1.71 -16.73
CA GLU A 171 1.58 3.12 -16.72
C GLU A 171 2.59 3.50 -17.80
N SER A 172 2.49 4.74 -18.29
CA SER A 172 3.36 5.28 -19.31
C SER A 172 4.20 6.41 -18.72
N TYR A 173 5.50 6.27 -18.83
CA TYR A 173 6.50 7.23 -18.38
C TYR A 173 7.16 7.88 -19.59
N GLU A 174 7.19 9.20 -19.63
CA GLU A 174 7.83 9.95 -20.71
C GLU A 174 8.81 10.98 -20.15
N ARG A 175 10.03 10.99 -20.67
CA ARG A 175 11.11 11.91 -20.25
C ARG A 175 11.88 12.45 -21.45
N SER A 176 12.43 13.66 -21.27
CA SER A 176 13.46 14.18 -22.17
C SER A 176 14.78 13.47 -21.94
N ILE A 177 15.53 13.17 -23.00
CA ILE A 177 16.82 12.48 -22.93
C ILE A 177 17.92 13.56 -22.97
N ASP A 178 18.24 14.11 -21.81
CA ASP A 178 19.44 14.96 -21.66
C ASP A 178 20.65 14.09 -21.20
N ASP A 179 20.39 13.14 -20.32
CA ASP A 179 21.31 12.08 -19.88
C ASP A 179 20.55 10.74 -19.81
N LEU A 180 20.84 9.86 -20.75
CA LEU A 180 20.15 8.56 -20.87
C LEU A 180 20.30 7.70 -19.62
N PHE A 181 21.48 7.67 -18.99
CA PHE A 181 21.71 6.87 -17.79
C PHE A 181 20.96 7.41 -16.57
N HIS A 182 20.87 8.75 -16.48
CA HIS A 182 20.08 9.38 -15.42
C HIS A 182 18.58 9.05 -15.58
N VAL A 183 18.05 9.22 -16.78
CA VAL A 183 16.64 8.92 -17.11
C VAL A 183 16.35 7.43 -16.93
N GLN A 184 17.25 6.55 -17.34
CA GLN A 184 17.12 5.11 -17.13
C GLN A 184 16.95 4.76 -15.65
N ARG A 185 17.80 5.31 -14.79
CA ARG A 185 17.74 5.09 -13.35
C ARG A 185 16.46 5.68 -12.74
N GLU A 186 16.11 6.93 -13.07
CA GLU A 186 14.90 7.59 -12.57
C GLU A 186 13.63 6.81 -12.92
N LEU A 187 13.50 6.35 -14.16
CA LEU A 187 12.33 5.59 -14.60
C LEU A 187 12.27 4.19 -13.96
N ALA A 188 13.42 3.52 -13.83
CA ALA A 188 13.49 2.23 -13.17
C ALA A 188 13.10 2.33 -11.68
N GLU A 189 13.53 3.38 -11.00
CA GLU A 189 13.14 3.69 -9.62
C GLU A 189 11.63 3.95 -9.51
N ALA A 190 11.06 4.77 -10.39
CA ALA A 190 9.63 5.06 -10.41
C ALA A 190 8.78 3.78 -10.63
N ILE A 191 9.19 2.95 -11.58
CA ILE A 191 8.53 1.66 -11.87
C ILE A 191 8.63 0.72 -10.67
N ALA A 192 9.79 0.65 -9.99
CA ALA A 192 9.97 -0.21 -8.83
C ALA A 192 9.11 0.24 -7.65
N ILE A 193 9.02 1.54 -7.38
CA ILE A 193 8.19 2.11 -6.31
C ILE A 193 6.70 1.81 -6.56
N GLU A 194 6.22 2.04 -7.79
CA GLU A 194 4.81 1.76 -8.14
C GLU A 194 4.51 0.26 -8.08
N THR A 195 5.42 -0.57 -8.61
CA THR A 195 5.28 -2.04 -8.54
C THR A 195 5.20 -2.53 -7.10
N GLY A 196 6.08 -2.06 -6.22
CA GLY A 196 6.08 -2.42 -4.81
C GLY A 196 4.80 -1.99 -4.09
N SER A 197 4.34 -0.77 -4.35
CA SER A 197 3.10 -0.23 -3.77
C SER A 197 1.87 -1.06 -4.18
N ARG A 198 1.76 -1.41 -5.46
CA ARG A 198 0.65 -2.23 -5.98
C ARG A 198 0.71 -3.67 -5.51
N TYR A 199 1.91 -4.26 -5.48
CA TYR A 199 2.13 -5.59 -4.96
C TYR A 199 1.62 -5.72 -3.52
N LEU A 200 1.99 -4.80 -2.63
CA LEU A 200 1.53 -4.79 -1.24
C LEU A 200 -0.01 -4.75 -1.15
N ASN A 201 -0.67 -3.93 -1.96
CA ASN A 201 -2.13 -3.84 -1.96
C ASN A 201 -2.81 -5.15 -2.38
N ILE A 202 -2.27 -5.86 -3.38
CA ILE A 202 -2.88 -7.09 -3.93
C ILE A 202 -2.69 -8.28 -2.99
N VAL A 203 -1.47 -8.49 -2.48
CA VAL A 203 -1.20 -9.56 -1.51
C VAL A 203 -2.09 -9.38 -0.29
N SER A 204 -2.30 -8.14 0.10
CA SER A 204 -3.23 -7.74 1.13
C SER A 204 -4.64 -8.28 0.90
N ASP A 205 -5.22 -7.96 -0.23
CA ASP A 205 -6.60 -8.31 -0.56
C ASP A 205 -6.83 -9.83 -0.62
N ASP A 206 -5.90 -10.57 -1.23
CA ASP A 206 -6.00 -12.02 -1.40
C ASP A 206 -5.90 -12.77 -0.06
N LEU A 207 -4.95 -12.39 0.79
CA LEU A 207 -4.74 -13.05 2.08
C LEU A 207 -5.87 -12.73 3.08
N CYS A 208 -6.43 -11.52 3.04
CA CYS A 208 -7.54 -11.16 3.90
C CYS A 208 -8.79 -11.99 3.63
N ARG A 209 -9.01 -12.43 2.39
CA ARG A 209 -10.18 -13.26 2.00
C ARG A 209 -10.04 -14.73 2.38
N GLN A 210 -8.83 -15.22 2.61
CA GLN A 210 -8.60 -16.63 2.94
C GLN A 210 -8.86 -16.90 4.44
N PRO A 211 -9.53 -18.01 4.80
CA PRO A 211 -9.65 -18.41 6.21
C PRO A 211 -8.26 -18.80 6.76
N PRO A 212 -7.97 -18.53 8.05
CA PRO A 212 -6.65 -18.79 8.62
C PRO A 212 -6.31 -20.29 8.76
N GLN A 213 -7.32 -21.16 8.76
CA GLN A 213 -7.12 -22.60 8.92
C GLN A 213 -6.41 -23.21 7.69
N GLY A 214 -5.31 -23.92 7.93
CA GLY A 214 -4.53 -24.57 6.89
C GLY A 214 -3.56 -23.66 6.12
N LEU A 215 -3.40 -22.40 6.56
CA LEU A 215 -2.38 -21.51 6.01
C LEU A 215 -0.99 -21.89 6.54
N SER A 216 0.05 -21.65 5.73
CA SER A 216 1.45 -21.76 6.15
C SER A 216 1.85 -20.63 7.11
N ALA A 217 2.99 -20.78 7.78
CA ALA A 217 3.53 -19.72 8.62
C ALA A 217 3.76 -18.42 7.84
N TRP A 218 4.26 -18.51 6.59
CA TRP A 218 4.40 -17.35 5.71
C TRP A 218 3.06 -16.65 5.46
N SER A 219 2.04 -17.41 5.07
CA SER A 219 0.71 -16.85 4.76
C SER A 219 0.04 -16.22 5.99
N LEU A 220 0.17 -16.85 7.16
CA LEU A 220 -0.34 -16.29 8.43
C LEU A 220 0.37 -14.98 8.80
N THR A 221 1.69 -14.93 8.63
CA THR A 221 2.51 -13.75 8.90
C THR A 221 2.10 -12.56 8.02
N HIS A 222 1.96 -12.79 6.72
CA HIS A 222 1.57 -11.74 5.77
C HIS A 222 0.09 -11.34 5.93
N LYS A 223 -0.79 -12.30 6.25
CA LYS A 223 -2.19 -12.01 6.58
C LYS A 223 -2.29 -11.09 7.80
N ALA A 224 -1.51 -11.35 8.84
CA ALA A 224 -1.51 -10.54 10.05
C ALA A 224 -1.07 -9.09 9.76
N LEU A 225 0.03 -8.90 9.02
CA LEU A 225 0.53 -7.58 8.63
C LEU A 225 -0.54 -6.80 7.86
N THR A 226 -1.08 -7.42 6.84
CA THR A 226 -2.07 -6.85 5.95
C THR A 226 -3.35 -6.44 6.66
N PHE A 227 -3.95 -7.40 7.38
CA PHE A 227 -5.22 -7.18 8.07
C PHE A 227 -5.12 -6.06 9.10
N TRP A 228 -4.00 -6.00 9.82
CA TRP A 228 -3.69 -4.90 10.73
C TRP A 228 -3.60 -3.56 10.02
N THR A 229 -2.83 -3.47 8.93
CA THR A 229 -2.60 -2.19 8.21
C THR A 229 -3.85 -1.65 7.49
N VAL A 230 -4.79 -2.51 7.13
CA VAL A 230 -6.05 -2.11 6.48
C VAL A 230 -7.13 -1.75 7.51
N SER A 231 -7.28 -2.54 8.56
CA SER A 231 -8.42 -2.42 9.47
C SER A 231 -8.19 -1.46 10.63
N TYR A 232 -6.98 -1.42 11.18
CA TYR A 232 -6.54 -0.54 12.28
C TYR A 232 -7.48 -0.49 13.49
N THR A 233 -8.11 -1.63 13.83
CA THR A 233 -9.04 -1.77 14.95
C THR A 233 -8.46 -2.65 16.06
N ARG A 234 -9.06 -2.62 17.22
CA ARG A 234 -8.69 -3.47 18.34
C ARG A 234 -8.83 -4.95 18.00
N GLU A 235 -9.95 -5.32 17.37
CA GLU A 235 -10.27 -6.68 16.95
C GLU A 235 -9.25 -7.16 15.91
N ALA A 236 -8.97 -6.35 14.88
CA ALA A 236 -7.94 -6.67 13.89
C ALA A 236 -6.56 -6.87 14.51
N SER A 237 -6.20 -6.09 15.53
CA SER A 237 -4.94 -6.27 16.25
C SER A 237 -4.89 -7.57 17.03
N ALA A 238 -6.00 -7.99 17.61
CA ALA A 238 -6.10 -9.27 18.36
C ALA A 238 -6.01 -10.47 17.40
N ASP A 239 -6.71 -10.40 16.27
CA ASP A 239 -6.63 -11.43 15.21
C ASP A 239 -5.20 -11.53 14.64
N ALA A 240 -4.55 -10.41 14.37
CA ALA A 240 -3.17 -10.38 13.88
C ALA A 240 -2.19 -11.04 14.89
N VAL A 241 -2.32 -10.74 16.18
CA VAL A 241 -1.53 -11.40 17.24
C VAL A 241 -1.77 -12.91 17.21
N GLY A 242 -3.05 -13.36 17.16
CA GLY A 242 -3.39 -14.79 17.11
C GLY A 242 -2.82 -15.52 15.89
N TRP A 243 -2.81 -14.90 14.71
CA TRP A 243 -2.21 -15.50 13.50
C TRP A 243 -0.69 -15.54 13.57
N LEU A 244 -0.04 -14.52 14.13
CA LEU A 244 1.42 -14.51 14.34
C LEU A 244 1.86 -15.56 15.36
N GLU A 245 1.09 -15.77 16.43
CA GLU A 245 1.33 -16.86 17.39
C GLU A 245 1.16 -18.24 16.72
N GLN A 246 0.16 -18.41 15.85
CA GLN A 246 0.01 -19.63 15.05
C GLN A 246 1.18 -19.82 14.07
N ALA A 247 1.65 -18.75 13.41
CA ALA A 247 2.83 -18.81 12.55
C ALA A 247 4.07 -19.28 13.31
N LEU A 248 4.31 -18.73 14.51
CA LEU A 248 5.42 -19.12 15.37
C LEU A 248 5.27 -20.53 15.98
N ALA A 249 4.03 -21.02 16.15
CA ALA A 249 3.80 -22.41 16.53
C ALA A 249 4.18 -23.40 15.41
N LEU A 250 4.03 -22.99 14.14
CA LEU A 250 4.45 -23.76 12.97
C LEU A 250 5.95 -23.64 12.72
N GLU A 251 6.50 -22.45 12.84
CA GLU A 251 7.91 -22.11 12.58
C GLU A 251 8.46 -21.22 13.70
N PRO A 252 8.98 -21.81 14.81
CA PRO A 252 9.48 -21.05 15.97
C PRO A 252 10.65 -20.09 15.66
N ASP A 253 11.42 -20.36 14.60
CA ASP A 253 12.57 -19.55 14.19
C ASP A 253 12.21 -18.57 13.05
N ASN A 254 10.93 -18.25 12.85
CA ASN A 254 10.49 -17.32 11.83
C ASN A 254 10.72 -15.86 12.28
N ALA A 255 11.83 -15.27 11.84
CA ALA A 255 12.23 -13.93 12.24
C ALA A 255 11.18 -12.87 11.87
N MET A 256 10.50 -13.02 10.73
CA MET A 256 9.47 -12.09 10.28
C MET A 256 8.24 -12.14 11.18
N ALA A 257 7.79 -13.35 11.55
CA ALA A 257 6.67 -13.52 12.47
C ALA A 257 6.99 -12.92 13.86
N HIS A 258 8.20 -13.10 14.37
CA HIS A 258 8.66 -12.48 15.61
C HIS A 258 8.62 -10.96 15.55
N VAL A 259 9.24 -10.34 14.52
CA VAL A 259 9.29 -8.88 14.45
C VAL A 259 7.92 -8.26 14.25
N LEU A 260 7.05 -8.88 13.45
CA LEU A 260 5.68 -8.41 13.27
C LEU A 260 4.83 -8.59 14.53
N LEU A 261 5.01 -9.67 15.28
CA LEU A 261 4.36 -9.83 16.59
C LEU A 261 4.77 -8.70 17.54
N GLY A 262 6.07 -8.41 17.62
CA GLY A 262 6.59 -7.28 18.39
C GLY A 262 6.00 -5.94 17.92
N PHE A 263 5.93 -5.73 16.62
CA PHE A 263 5.32 -4.54 16.01
C PHE A 263 3.83 -4.41 16.35
N VAL A 264 3.02 -5.45 16.14
CA VAL A 264 1.57 -5.38 16.42
C VAL A 264 1.30 -5.16 17.91
N LEU A 265 2.01 -5.86 18.80
CA LEU A 265 1.90 -5.65 20.26
C LEU A 265 2.22 -4.19 20.65
N ASN A 266 3.30 -3.63 20.08
CA ASN A 266 3.66 -2.23 20.31
C ASN A 266 2.58 -1.28 19.76
N GLN A 267 2.04 -1.54 18.55
CA GLN A 267 0.97 -0.73 17.98
C GLN A 267 -0.33 -0.79 18.82
N ARG A 268 -0.61 -1.92 19.49
CA ARG A 268 -1.73 -2.03 20.45
C ARG A 268 -1.56 -1.09 21.63
N VAL A 269 -0.32 -0.94 22.12
CA VAL A 269 0.00 0.03 23.20
C VAL A 269 -0.20 1.46 22.70
N VAL A 270 0.39 1.79 21.56
CA VAL A 270 0.33 3.13 20.96
C VAL A 270 -1.11 3.58 20.71
N ASN A 271 -1.97 2.66 20.23
CA ASN A 271 -3.37 2.95 19.91
C ASN A 271 -4.34 2.72 21.10
N SER A 272 -3.85 2.51 22.31
CA SER A 272 -4.67 2.25 23.51
C SER A 272 -5.57 1.01 23.39
N PHE A 273 -5.15 0.00 22.65
CA PHE A 273 -5.83 -1.30 22.53
C PHE A 273 -5.35 -2.32 23.56
N ALA A 274 -4.15 -2.11 24.12
CA ALA A 274 -3.54 -2.98 25.12
C ALA A 274 -4.32 -2.96 26.44
N GLU A 275 -4.45 -4.13 27.10
CA GLU A 275 -5.01 -4.23 28.46
C GLU A 275 -3.94 -3.93 29.51
N ASP A 276 -2.74 -4.48 29.34
CA ASP A 276 -1.55 -4.14 30.11
C ASP A 276 -0.45 -3.60 29.19
N PRO A 277 -0.37 -2.27 29.02
CA PRO A 277 0.60 -1.63 28.13
C PRO A 277 2.07 -1.96 28.49
N MET A 278 2.36 -2.14 29.79
CA MET A 278 3.72 -2.46 30.24
C MET A 278 4.11 -3.90 29.89
N ALA A 279 3.20 -4.84 30.04
CA ALA A 279 3.44 -6.23 29.68
C ALA A 279 3.54 -6.40 28.16
N GLU A 280 2.63 -5.75 27.39
CA GLU A 280 2.68 -5.82 25.93
C GLU A 280 3.96 -5.18 25.37
N ASN A 281 4.42 -4.02 25.87
CA ASN A 281 5.70 -3.42 25.45
C ASN A 281 6.92 -4.29 25.81
N ARG A 282 6.93 -4.91 27.00
CA ARG A 282 8.02 -5.85 27.35
C ARG A 282 8.05 -7.05 26.39
N ARG A 283 6.89 -7.61 26.07
CA ARG A 283 6.77 -8.70 25.10
C ARG A 283 7.20 -8.24 23.71
N ALA A 284 6.74 -7.07 23.26
CA ALA A 284 7.13 -6.50 21.96
C ALA A 284 8.64 -6.39 21.80
N LEU A 285 9.35 -5.88 22.81
CA LEU A 285 10.80 -5.79 22.81
C LEU A 285 11.47 -7.16 22.79
N ALA A 286 10.95 -8.15 23.52
CA ALA A 286 11.48 -9.50 23.53
C ALA A 286 11.34 -10.18 22.15
N GLU A 287 10.22 -9.99 21.48
CA GLU A 287 9.98 -10.51 20.12
C GLU A 287 10.91 -9.85 19.09
N VAL A 288 11.11 -8.53 19.18
CA VAL A 288 12.07 -7.79 18.34
C VAL A 288 13.50 -8.30 18.57
N ASP A 289 13.90 -8.53 19.80
CA ASP A 289 15.22 -9.06 20.11
C ASP A 289 15.39 -10.51 19.60
N ALA A 290 14.33 -11.34 19.64
CA ALA A 290 14.34 -12.67 19.03
C ALA A 290 14.53 -12.59 17.50
N ALA A 291 13.75 -11.75 16.83
CA ALA A 291 13.86 -11.55 15.39
C ALA A 291 15.27 -11.10 14.95
N LEU A 292 15.85 -10.15 15.66
CA LEU A 292 17.20 -9.66 15.36
C LEU A 292 18.31 -10.66 15.65
N ARG A 293 18.11 -11.60 16.58
CA ARG A 293 19.06 -12.72 16.77
C ARG A 293 18.99 -13.70 15.59
N LEU A 294 17.80 -13.96 15.06
CA LEU A 294 17.58 -14.87 13.94
C LEU A 294 18.04 -14.26 12.61
N ALA A 295 17.75 -12.98 12.39
CA ALA A 295 18.05 -12.29 11.15
C ALA A 295 18.65 -10.88 11.36
N PRO A 296 19.91 -10.77 11.84
CA PRO A 296 20.49 -9.48 12.28
C PRO A 296 20.82 -8.49 11.14
N ARG A 297 20.75 -8.94 9.89
CA ARG A 297 21.01 -8.12 8.69
C ARG A 297 19.81 -7.99 7.78
N ASP A 298 18.69 -8.56 8.15
CA ASP A 298 17.46 -8.45 7.38
C ASP A 298 16.90 -7.04 7.49
N SER A 299 16.71 -6.38 6.34
CA SER A 299 16.27 -4.98 6.30
C SER A 299 14.85 -4.81 6.81
N THR A 300 13.96 -5.77 6.58
CA THR A 300 12.56 -5.74 7.04
C THR A 300 12.48 -5.93 8.55
N VAL A 301 13.24 -6.89 9.09
CA VAL A 301 13.33 -7.08 10.55
C VAL A 301 13.85 -5.80 11.23
N MET A 302 14.91 -5.19 10.68
CA MET A 302 15.46 -3.94 11.21
C MET A 302 14.49 -2.76 11.09
N GLU A 303 13.71 -2.70 10.03
CA GLU A 303 12.70 -1.68 9.77
C GLU A 303 11.64 -1.65 10.88
N TYR A 304 10.94 -2.78 11.10
CA TYR A 304 9.93 -2.86 12.15
C TYR A 304 10.52 -2.69 13.55
N ALA A 305 11.72 -3.24 13.80
CA ALA A 305 12.44 -3.02 15.05
C ALA A 305 12.69 -1.53 15.32
N SER A 306 13.02 -0.75 14.28
CA SER A 306 13.26 0.69 14.44
C SER A 306 12.03 1.44 14.94
N LEU A 307 10.83 1.13 14.41
CA LEU A 307 9.60 1.77 14.88
C LEU A 307 9.23 1.33 16.31
N VAL A 308 9.38 0.05 16.64
CA VAL A 308 9.13 -0.45 18.01
C VAL A 308 10.05 0.27 19.00
N TRP A 309 11.35 0.41 18.70
CA TRP A 309 12.26 1.16 19.57
C TRP A 309 11.90 2.63 19.69
N LEU A 310 11.47 3.28 18.61
CA LEU A 310 11.01 4.68 18.65
C LEU A 310 9.84 4.83 19.60
N ASN A 311 8.83 3.97 19.45
CA ASN A 311 7.63 3.97 20.28
C ASN A 311 7.86 3.52 21.74
N CYS A 312 9.01 2.89 22.01
CA CYS A 312 9.47 2.55 23.36
C CYS A 312 10.46 3.56 23.95
N GLY A 313 10.67 4.72 23.34
CA GLY A 313 11.48 5.83 23.84
C GLY A 313 12.99 5.71 23.54
N SER A 314 13.38 4.79 22.66
CA SER A 314 14.79 4.60 22.24
C SER A 314 15.05 5.29 20.87
N ARG A 315 14.80 6.60 20.79
CA ARG A 315 14.87 7.41 19.56
C ARG A 315 16.21 7.27 18.82
N ASN A 316 17.31 7.40 19.54
CA ASN A 316 18.64 7.36 18.91
C ASN A 316 18.92 6.00 18.26
N LYS A 317 18.55 4.90 18.93
CA LYS A 317 18.66 3.54 18.40
C LYS A 317 17.77 3.35 17.16
N ALA A 318 16.54 3.83 17.23
CA ALA A 318 15.57 3.79 16.13
C ALA A 318 16.10 4.54 14.90
N MET A 319 16.55 5.78 15.06
CA MET A 319 17.08 6.61 13.98
C MET A 319 18.32 5.99 13.31
N GLN A 320 19.30 5.53 14.09
CA GLN A 320 20.51 4.88 13.56
C GLN A 320 20.16 3.63 12.77
N THR A 321 19.19 2.83 13.25
CA THR A 321 18.77 1.63 12.57
C THR A 321 18.00 1.96 11.29
N ALA A 322 17.08 2.92 11.32
CA ALA A 322 16.37 3.37 10.13
C ALA A 322 17.34 3.93 9.06
N ARG A 323 18.35 4.72 9.43
CA ARG A 323 19.42 5.17 8.49
C ARG A 323 20.15 4.00 7.85
N ARG A 324 20.43 2.95 8.61
CA ARG A 324 21.07 1.74 8.08
C ARG A 324 20.13 0.99 7.12
N VAL A 325 18.84 0.89 7.44
CA VAL A 325 17.86 0.22 6.57
C VAL A 325 17.74 0.95 5.24
N VAL A 326 17.59 2.28 5.23
CA VAL A 326 17.46 3.03 3.97
C VAL A 326 18.75 3.01 3.12
N ALA A 327 19.91 2.82 3.76
CA ALA A 327 21.17 2.61 3.03
C ALA A 327 21.24 1.22 2.38
N LEU A 328 20.67 0.18 3.02
CA LEU A 328 20.62 -1.18 2.50
C LEU A 328 19.51 -1.36 1.45
N SER A 329 18.37 -0.70 1.66
CA SER A 329 17.16 -0.83 0.85
C SER A 329 16.62 0.57 0.48
N PRO A 330 17.25 1.27 -0.49
CA PRO A 330 16.93 2.67 -0.82
C PRO A 330 15.49 2.88 -1.33
N PHE A 331 14.85 1.84 -1.86
CA PHE A 331 13.48 1.89 -2.38
C PHE A 331 12.42 1.44 -1.37
N ASN A 332 12.84 1.13 -0.14
CA ASN A 332 11.92 0.84 0.95
C ASN A 332 11.29 2.13 1.49
N MET A 333 10.09 2.45 0.98
CA MET A 333 9.36 3.67 1.34
C MET A 333 8.88 3.68 2.80
N VAL A 334 8.63 2.50 3.37
CA VAL A 334 8.22 2.37 4.79
C VAL A 334 9.39 2.76 5.70
N ALA A 335 10.60 2.24 5.42
CA ALA A 335 11.79 2.57 6.19
C ALA A 335 12.14 4.07 6.12
N TRP A 336 11.99 4.69 4.94
CA TRP A 336 12.12 6.14 4.81
C TRP A 336 11.07 6.89 5.65
N GLY A 337 9.82 6.39 5.69
CA GLY A 337 8.77 6.95 6.56
C GLY A 337 9.13 6.88 8.04
N TYR A 338 9.67 5.76 8.51
CA TYR A 338 10.10 5.60 9.90
C TYR A 338 11.32 6.47 10.24
N LEU A 339 12.26 6.61 9.30
CA LEU A 339 13.38 7.56 9.46
C LEU A 339 12.88 8.99 9.57
N GLY A 340 11.97 9.40 8.68
CA GLY A 340 11.35 10.73 8.73
C GLY A 340 10.64 10.98 10.05
N CYS A 341 9.88 10.00 10.55
CA CYS A 341 9.24 10.07 11.87
C CYS A 341 10.26 10.23 13.01
N ALA A 342 11.28 9.38 13.03
CA ALA A 342 12.33 9.42 14.08
C ALA A 342 13.11 10.74 14.09
N LEU A 343 13.34 11.34 12.93
CA LEU A 343 14.01 12.62 12.80
C LEU A 343 13.13 13.79 13.27
N THR A 344 11.82 13.72 13.05
CA THR A 344 10.88 14.78 13.46
C THR A 344 10.55 14.75 14.94
N TRP A 345 10.67 13.61 15.63
CA TRP A 345 10.28 13.46 17.02
C TRP A 345 11.37 13.97 17.97
N GLY A 346 11.20 15.19 18.47
CA GLY A 346 12.05 15.79 19.47
C GLY A 346 13.52 15.99 19.03
N GLY A 347 13.77 16.01 17.73
CA GLY A 347 15.08 16.28 17.15
C GLY A 347 15.45 17.76 17.16
N THR A 348 16.69 18.05 16.71
CA THR A 348 17.09 19.43 16.42
C THR A 348 16.26 20.01 15.27
N ASP A 349 16.34 21.33 15.06
CA ASP A 349 15.65 21.97 13.94
C ASP A 349 16.11 21.43 12.58
N GLU A 350 17.39 21.08 12.47
CA GLU A 350 17.98 20.48 11.28
C GLU A 350 17.46 19.05 11.06
N GLU A 351 17.43 18.22 12.10
CA GLU A 351 16.89 16.84 12.02
C GLU A 351 15.40 16.87 11.65
N ARG A 352 14.63 17.79 12.26
CA ARG A 352 13.22 17.97 11.95
C ARG A 352 13.01 18.40 10.51
N ALA A 353 13.81 19.35 10.00
CA ALA A 353 13.74 19.79 8.60
C ALA A 353 14.07 18.63 7.63
N GLU A 354 15.12 17.83 7.93
CA GLU A 354 15.44 16.61 7.16
C GLU A 354 14.27 15.64 7.15
N GLY A 355 13.69 15.34 8.33
CA GLY A 355 12.57 14.41 8.45
C GLY A 355 11.33 14.85 7.69
N LEU A 356 10.95 16.14 7.80
CA LEU A 356 9.83 16.71 7.05
C LEU A 356 10.07 16.63 5.53
N ALA A 357 11.29 16.93 5.06
CA ALA A 357 11.64 16.85 3.65
C ALA A 357 11.54 15.41 3.11
N ILE A 358 12.01 14.42 3.89
CA ILE A 358 11.86 12.99 3.56
C ILE A 358 10.37 12.65 3.41
N LEU A 359 9.53 12.94 4.40
CA LEU A 359 8.12 12.62 4.39
C LEU A 359 7.36 13.29 3.24
N GLN A 360 7.67 14.58 2.95
CA GLN A 360 7.10 15.29 1.82
C GLN A 360 7.50 14.68 0.46
N ARG A 361 8.75 14.19 0.35
CA ARG A 361 9.21 13.46 -0.84
C ARG A 361 8.43 12.16 -1.02
N LEU A 362 8.18 11.39 0.04
CA LEU A 362 7.40 10.14 -0.03
C LEU A 362 6.00 10.36 -0.59
N LEU A 363 5.30 11.41 -0.16
CA LEU A 363 3.98 11.75 -0.69
C LEU A 363 3.98 12.03 -2.20
N LYS A 364 5.10 12.54 -2.72
CA LYS A 364 5.23 12.84 -4.16
C LYS A 364 5.59 11.61 -4.99
N VAL A 365 6.49 10.75 -4.47
CA VAL A 365 7.04 9.64 -5.26
C VAL A 365 6.18 8.36 -5.15
N ALA A 366 5.38 8.22 -4.09
CA ALA A 366 4.56 7.03 -3.87
C ALA A 366 3.14 7.38 -3.36
N PRO A 367 2.34 8.15 -4.13
CA PRO A 367 1.02 8.61 -3.69
C PRO A 367 0.00 7.46 -3.49
N ASN A 368 0.24 6.29 -4.10
CA ASN A 368 -0.62 5.11 -4.01
C ASN A 368 -0.13 4.10 -2.96
N HIS A 369 0.90 4.43 -2.18
CA HIS A 369 1.46 3.51 -1.20
C HIS A 369 0.49 3.32 -0.02
N PRO A 370 0.32 2.09 0.54
CA PRO A 370 -0.56 1.85 1.70
C PRO A 370 -0.22 2.72 2.92
N SER A 371 1.04 3.10 3.09
CA SER A 371 1.48 3.97 4.19
C SER A 371 1.21 5.46 3.97
N PHE A 372 0.58 5.85 2.86
CA PHE A 372 0.31 7.27 2.56
C PHE A 372 -0.39 8.03 3.71
N PRO A 373 -1.46 7.51 4.36
CA PRO A 373 -2.10 8.18 5.48
C PRO A 373 -1.17 8.29 6.71
N PHE A 374 -0.29 7.31 6.93
CA PHE A 374 0.67 7.35 8.03
C PHE A 374 1.78 8.38 7.80
N TRP A 375 2.21 8.62 6.56
CA TRP A 375 3.15 9.71 6.26
C TRP A 375 2.53 11.07 6.53
N HIS A 376 1.24 11.26 6.27
CA HIS A 376 0.52 12.46 6.68
C HIS A 376 0.44 12.59 8.21
N TYR A 377 0.20 11.50 8.93
CA TYR A 377 0.26 11.49 10.40
C TYR A 377 1.66 11.90 10.90
N PHE A 378 2.74 11.36 10.35
CA PHE A 378 4.10 11.72 10.73
C PHE A 378 4.44 13.19 10.39
N LEU A 379 3.95 13.71 9.27
CA LEU A 379 4.08 15.13 8.93
C LEU A 379 3.34 16.01 9.92
N SER A 380 2.10 15.66 10.29
CA SER A 380 1.34 16.38 11.31
C SER A 380 2.10 16.41 12.64
N PHE A 381 2.63 15.27 13.05
CA PHE A 381 3.44 15.15 14.26
C PHE A 381 4.68 16.05 14.20
N GLY A 382 5.44 15.98 13.12
CA GLY A 382 6.66 16.78 12.92
C GLY A 382 6.41 18.30 12.86
N HIS A 383 5.32 18.73 12.21
CA HIS A 383 4.90 20.14 12.20
C HIS A 383 4.48 20.62 13.60
N THR A 384 3.82 19.75 14.39
CA THR A 384 3.50 20.05 15.79
C THR A 384 4.76 20.25 16.62
N GLU A 385 5.80 19.43 16.44
CA GLU A 385 7.12 19.59 17.09
C GLU A 385 7.78 20.94 16.73
N GLY A 386 7.55 21.43 15.52
CA GLY A 386 7.99 22.74 15.05
C GLY A 386 7.09 23.92 15.48
N GLY A 387 5.94 23.65 16.11
CA GLY A 387 4.96 24.68 16.47
C GLY A 387 4.10 25.18 15.30
N ASP A 388 4.21 24.57 14.12
CA ASP A 388 3.36 24.90 12.95
C ASP A 388 2.05 24.11 12.99
N TYR A 389 1.16 24.52 13.88
CA TYR A 389 -0.14 23.87 14.04
C TYR A 389 -1.08 24.04 12.83
N ARG A 390 -0.82 25.00 11.93
CA ARG A 390 -1.60 25.13 10.68
C ARG A 390 -1.27 24.00 9.72
N ALA A 391 0.01 23.76 9.44
CA ALA A 391 0.44 22.64 8.62
C ALA A 391 0.09 21.29 9.27
N ALA A 392 0.28 21.18 10.61
CA ALA A 392 -0.11 20.00 11.36
C ALA A 392 -1.58 19.65 11.17
N ARG A 393 -2.49 20.63 11.24
CA ARG A 393 -3.93 20.46 11.03
C ARG A 393 -4.26 19.92 9.63
N VAL A 394 -3.64 20.48 8.60
CA VAL A 394 -3.86 20.03 7.20
C VAL A 394 -3.48 18.56 7.03
N HIS A 395 -2.31 18.17 7.52
CA HIS A 395 -1.84 16.81 7.40
C HIS A 395 -2.64 15.83 8.28
N ALA A 396 -3.00 16.20 9.51
CA ALA A 396 -3.87 15.37 10.35
C ALA A 396 -5.24 15.14 9.71
N GLN A 397 -5.85 16.19 9.11
CA GLN A 397 -7.12 16.08 8.41
C GLN A 397 -7.01 15.10 7.24
N THR A 398 -5.98 15.22 6.40
CA THR A 398 -5.77 14.29 5.28
C THR A 398 -5.60 12.84 5.76
N ALA A 399 -4.87 12.62 6.86
CA ALA A 399 -4.68 11.28 7.41
C ALA A 399 -6.01 10.63 7.82
N VAL A 400 -6.92 11.37 8.47
CA VAL A 400 -8.21 10.84 8.91
C VAL A 400 -9.27 10.80 7.80
N ASP A 401 -9.17 11.64 6.78
CA ASP A 401 -10.03 11.57 5.60
C ASP A 401 -9.78 10.28 4.81
N VAL A 402 -8.51 9.88 4.68
CA VAL A 402 -8.13 8.62 4.02
C VAL A 402 -8.37 7.41 4.93
N HIS A 403 -8.15 7.55 6.23
CA HIS A 403 -8.28 6.44 7.20
C HIS A 403 -9.07 6.86 8.45
N PRO A 404 -10.42 6.94 8.38
CA PRO A 404 -11.26 7.43 9.49
C PRO A 404 -11.16 6.61 10.78
N GLY A 405 -10.78 5.32 10.69
CA GLY A 405 -10.54 4.45 11.86
C GLY A 405 -9.24 4.76 12.62
N PHE A 406 -8.37 5.63 12.09
CA PHE A 406 -7.10 5.93 12.71
C PHE A 406 -7.23 6.92 13.87
N CYS A 407 -7.44 6.38 15.08
CA CYS A 407 -7.69 7.15 16.31
C CYS A 407 -6.64 8.26 16.56
N LEU A 408 -5.34 7.94 16.44
CA LEU A 408 -4.27 8.91 16.70
C LEU A 408 -4.24 10.06 15.68
N GLY A 409 -4.69 9.86 14.46
CA GLY A 409 -4.86 10.93 13.48
C GLY A 409 -5.86 11.98 13.98
N TRP A 410 -6.99 11.54 14.55
CA TRP A 410 -7.98 12.42 15.17
C TRP A 410 -7.42 13.17 16.39
N VAL A 411 -6.54 12.51 17.17
CA VAL A 411 -5.89 13.16 18.33
C VAL A 411 -4.96 14.29 17.91
N LEU A 412 -4.15 14.08 16.86
CA LEU A 412 -3.30 15.14 16.31
C LEU A 412 -4.13 16.26 15.71
N LEU A 413 -5.24 15.95 15.04
CA LEU A 413 -6.18 16.96 14.54
C LEU A 413 -6.77 17.80 15.67
N ALA A 414 -7.18 17.15 16.77
CA ALA A 414 -7.68 17.84 17.96
C ALA A 414 -6.63 18.75 18.58
N ASN A 415 -5.39 18.29 18.72
CA ASN A 415 -4.29 19.10 19.24
C ASN A 415 -4.02 20.32 18.35
N ALA A 416 -3.95 20.14 17.04
CA ALA A 416 -3.72 21.22 16.10
C ALA A 416 -4.87 22.24 16.10
N ALA A 417 -6.13 21.79 16.12
CA ALA A 417 -7.31 22.64 16.18
C ALA A 417 -7.33 23.48 17.47
N GLY A 418 -7.16 22.83 18.63
CA GLY A 418 -7.15 23.54 19.91
C GLY A 418 -5.98 24.52 20.06
N ALA A 419 -4.79 24.19 19.52
CA ALA A 419 -3.65 25.11 19.52
C ALA A 419 -3.94 26.40 18.72
N LEU A 420 -4.76 26.27 17.65
CA LEU A 420 -5.21 27.40 16.81
C LEU A 420 -6.45 28.14 17.37
N GLY A 421 -6.99 27.74 18.52
CA GLY A 421 -8.16 28.33 19.15
C GLY A 421 -9.50 27.78 18.67
N ASP A 422 -9.52 26.74 17.84
CA ASP A 422 -10.74 26.04 17.40
C ASP A 422 -11.11 24.95 18.43
N GLU A 423 -11.65 25.36 19.56
CA GLU A 423 -12.04 24.45 20.64
C GLU A 423 -13.16 23.48 20.21
N ALA A 424 -14.11 23.96 19.40
CA ALA A 424 -15.22 23.14 18.92
C ALA A 424 -14.70 22.03 17.99
N GLY A 425 -13.80 22.38 17.08
CA GLY A 425 -13.13 21.41 16.20
C GLY A 425 -12.28 20.40 16.99
N ALA A 426 -11.59 20.85 18.04
CA ALA A 426 -10.82 19.96 18.90
C ALA A 426 -11.71 18.94 19.63
N ARG A 427 -12.84 19.36 20.19
CA ARG A 427 -13.82 18.47 20.86
C ARG A 427 -14.43 17.47 19.88
N LEU A 428 -14.79 17.93 18.68
CA LEU A 428 -15.33 17.05 17.63
C LEU A 428 -14.30 16.00 17.22
N ALA A 429 -13.04 16.38 17.04
CA ALA A 429 -11.98 15.43 16.68
C ALA A 429 -11.75 14.39 17.79
N ILE A 430 -11.80 14.76 19.07
CA ILE A 430 -11.73 13.78 20.17
C ILE A 430 -12.96 12.85 20.19
N ALA A 431 -14.15 13.36 19.92
CA ALA A 431 -15.34 12.50 19.81
C ALA A 431 -15.18 11.47 18.68
N ASN A 432 -14.61 11.86 17.52
CA ASN A 432 -14.30 10.94 16.43
C ASN A 432 -13.20 9.94 16.81
N ALA A 433 -12.16 10.35 17.56
CA ALA A 433 -11.16 9.45 18.10
C ALA A 433 -11.78 8.38 19.00
N GLN A 434 -12.74 8.78 19.87
CA GLN A 434 -13.47 7.85 20.76
C GLN A 434 -14.46 6.96 19.99
N GLN A 435 -15.00 7.44 18.87
CA GLN A 435 -15.80 6.60 17.97
C GLN A 435 -14.92 5.53 17.29
N ALA A 436 -13.73 5.91 16.83
CA ALA A 436 -12.76 4.99 16.25
C ALA A 436 -12.19 4.00 17.28
N ASN A 437 -11.99 4.46 18.52
CA ASN A 437 -11.56 3.62 19.65
C ASN A 437 -12.33 4.01 20.93
N PRO A 438 -13.40 3.30 21.29
CA PRO A 438 -14.21 3.60 22.50
C PRO A 438 -13.45 3.56 23.83
N ARG A 439 -12.27 2.96 23.87
CA ARG A 439 -11.40 2.94 25.07
C ARG A 439 -10.33 4.03 25.04
N PHE A 440 -10.31 4.87 23.99
CA PHE A 440 -9.35 5.94 23.93
C PHE A 440 -9.58 6.95 25.08
N ASP A 441 -8.50 7.22 25.81
CA ASP A 441 -8.45 8.17 26.90
C ASP A 441 -7.35 9.20 26.63
N VAL A 442 -7.71 10.48 26.59
CA VAL A 442 -6.79 11.59 26.30
C VAL A 442 -5.67 11.66 27.35
N GLU A 443 -6.00 11.37 28.60
CA GLU A 443 -5.01 11.33 29.69
C GLU A 443 -4.07 10.12 29.54
N GLY A 444 -4.60 8.97 29.09
CA GLY A 444 -3.82 7.80 28.73
C GLY A 444 -2.81 8.08 27.61
N PHE A 445 -3.24 8.83 26.59
CA PHE A 445 -2.36 9.30 25.52
C PHE A 445 -1.20 10.16 26.07
N ARG A 446 -1.50 11.11 26.97
CA ARG A 446 -0.46 11.93 27.60
C ARG A 446 0.51 11.07 28.44
N ARG A 447 0.01 10.10 29.23
CA ARG A 447 0.86 9.16 29.97
C ARG A 447 1.77 8.35 29.04
N TYR A 448 1.25 7.91 27.91
CA TYR A 448 2.08 7.25 26.89
C TYR A 448 3.18 8.19 26.38
N LEU A 449 2.85 9.43 25.98
CA LEU A 449 3.85 10.40 25.54
C LEU A 449 4.93 10.65 26.59
N LEU A 450 4.56 10.82 27.87
CA LEU A 450 5.53 10.99 28.97
C LEU A 450 6.46 9.78 29.11
N ALA A 451 5.95 8.56 28.95
CA ALA A 451 6.74 7.35 29.06
C ALA A 451 7.78 7.19 27.94
N VAL A 452 7.43 7.62 26.71
CA VAL A 452 8.28 7.43 25.52
C VAL A 452 9.11 8.65 25.15
N SER A 453 8.82 9.82 25.72
CA SER A 453 9.50 11.09 25.40
C SER A 453 10.68 11.43 26.32
N ARG A 454 11.21 10.47 27.04
CA ARG A 454 12.34 10.70 28.00
C ARG A 454 13.59 11.29 27.35
N GLU A 455 13.80 11.00 26.05
CA GLU A 455 14.95 11.47 25.28
C GLU A 455 14.66 12.74 24.46
N VAL A 456 13.41 13.30 24.50
CA VAL A 456 12.94 14.27 23.51
C VAL A 456 12.39 15.59 24.07
N GLY A 457 12.82 16.00 25.25
CA GLY A 457 12.61 17.34 25.79
C GLY A 457 11.13 17.72 25.97
N ASP A 458 10.71 18.86 25.38
CA ASP A 458 9.38 19.47 25.54
C ASP A 458 8.30 18.92 24.57
N SER A 459 8.56 17.79 23.90
CA SER A 459 7.66 17.18 22.92
C SER A 459 6.26 16.94 23.50
N VAL A 460 6.15 16.42 24.72
CA VAL A 460 4.85 16.19 25.38
C VAL A 460 4.02 17.46 25.45
N HIS A 461 4.65 18.59 25.84
CA HIS A 461 3.98 19.88 25.89
C HIS A 461 3.43 20.29 24.52
N LYS A 462 4.23 20.20 23.46
CA LYS A 462 3.84 20.55 22.10
C LYS A 462 2.71 19.64 21.57
N GLN A 463 2.82 18.32 21.81
CA GLN A 463 1.85 17.33 21.36
C GLN A 463 0.52 17.37 22.13
N THR A 464 0.44 18.11 23.27
CA THR A 464 -0.76 18.24 24.08
C THR A 464 -1.27 19.68 24.26
N LEU A 465 -0.54 20.67 23.76
CA LEU A 465 -0.84 22.10 23.97
C LEU A 465 -2.28 22.46 23.56
N GLY A 466 -2.72 22.03 22.42
CA GLY A 466 -4.06 22.31 21.92
C GLY A 466 -5.14 21.59 22.72
N LEU A 467 -4.87 20.38 23.18
CA LEU A 467 -5.78 19.62 24.03
C LEU A 467 -5.97 20.33 25.38
N VAL A 468 -4.91 20.91 25.94
CA VAL A 468 -4.97 21.73 27.15
C VAL A 468 -5.76 23.02 26.90
N LYS A 469 -5.48 23.75 25.80
CA LYS A 469 -6.18 24.97 25.44
C LYS A 469 -7.67 24.74 25.21
N ALA A 470 -8.06 23.60 24.65
CA ALA A 470 -9.47 23.23 24.43
C ALA A 470 -10.17 22.69 25.70
N GLY A 471 -9.46 22.64 26.84
CA GLY A 471 -9.99 22.11 28.11
C GLY A 471 -10.24 20.61 28.11
N LEU A 472 -9.55 19.87 27.25
CA LEU A 472 -9.61 18.40 27.11
C LEU A 472 -8.56 17.70 27.97
N LEU A 473 -7.54 18.42 28.39
CA LEU A 473 -6.49 18.03 29.34
C LEU A 473 -6.23 19.13 30.36
N THR A 474 -5.81 18.76 31.56
CA THR A 474 -5.29 19.74 32.54
C THR A 474 -3.84 20.10 32.17
N PRO A 475 -3.37 21.34 32.45
CA PRO A 475 -1.96 21.69 32.28
C PRO A 475 -1.04 20.75 33.07
N LEU A 476 0.15 20.45 32.53
CA LEU A 476 1.17 19.77 33.30
C LEU A 476 1.65 20.70 34.41
N THR A 477 1.49 20.29 35.67
CA THR A 477 2.11 20.95 36.82
C THR A 477 3.47 20.30 37.07
N GLU A 478 4.45 21.05 37.58
CA GLU A 478 5.81 20.57 37.85
C GLU A 478 5.86 19.31 38.75
N VAL A 479 4.80 19.03 39.51
CA VAL A 479 4.68 17.84 40.36
C VAL A 479 4.41 16.54 39.56
N ASN A 480 3.92 16.62 38.32
CA ASN A 480 3.60 15.45 37.48
C ASN A 480 4.67 15.14 36.43
N ALA A 481 5.80 15.86 36.45
CA ALA A 481 6.92 15.69 35.50
C ALA A 481 8.08 14.85 36.08
N ALA A 482 7.94 14.30 37.28
CA ALA A 482 8.94 13.50 37.99
C ALA A 482 8.73 11.98 37.84
#